data_dab2e185f45ba47285a1876234ee733d
#
_entry.id   dab2e185f45ba47285a1876234ee733d
#
_cell.length_a   1.000
_cell.length_b   1.000
_cell.length_c   1.000
_cell.angle_alpha   90.00
_cell.angle_beta   90.00
_cell.angle_gamma   90.00
#
_symmetry.space_group_name_H-M   'P 1'
#
loop_
_entity.id
_entity.type
_entity.pdbx_description
1 polymer ?
#
loop_
_entity_poly.entity_id
_entity_poly.type
_entity_poly.pdbx_seq_one_letter_code
_entity_poly.pdbx_strand_id
1 'polypeptide(L)'
;MLVLDPIADMLTRIRNANSNKHDTVVIPQSKTKLAIAEILKEEGFIVDYKTVDSEQGKMIEVTLKYGPNGEKVIQGLKRISKPGLRIYSNAEQLPKVLNGLGIAIISSSKGIVTDKNARKLNVGGEVLAYVW
;
A
#
# COMPACT_ATOMS: atom_id res chain seq x y z
N MET A 1 0.32 15.53 16.74
CA MET A 1 -0.41 15.94 15.53
C MET A 1 -1.44 14.89 15.17
N LEU A 2 -2.64 15.31 14.80
CA LEU A 2 -3.71 14.41 14.38
C LEU A 2 -3.50 13.99 12.92
N VAL A 3 -3.45 12.68 12.69
CA VAL A 3 -3.37 12.14 11.33
C VAL A 3 -4.79 11.77 10.89
N LEU A 4 -5.33 12.49 9.92
CA LEU A 4 -6.70 12.31 9.44
C LEU A 4 -6.84 11.19 8.41
N ASP A 5 -5.74 10.83 7.72
CA ASP A 5 -5.71 9.74 6.75
C ASP A 5 -4.43 8.92 6.94
N PRO A 6 -4.47 7.90 7.81
CA PRO A 6 -3.29 7.07 8.09
C PRO A 6 -2.74 6.34 6.87
N ILE A 7 -3.60 5.95 5.93
CA ILE A 7 -3.17 5.28 4.70
C ILE A 7 -2.41 6.26 3.80
N ALA A 8 -2.94 7.48 3.63
CA ALA A 8 -2.24 8.52 2.86
C ALA A 8 -0.89 8.85 3.49
N ASP A 9 -0.82 8.92 4.82
CA ASP A 9 0.44 9.14 5.55
C ASP A 9 1.45 8.04 5.25
N MET A 10 1.01 6.77 5.30
CA MET A 10 1.86 5.62 4.96
C MET A 10 2.41 5.74 3.54
N LEU A 11 1.54 6.02 2.56
CA LEU A 11 1.94 6.14 1.16
C LEU A 11 2.92 7.31 0.97
N THR A 12 2.69 8.41 1.65
CA THR A 12 3.57 9.59 1.58
C THR A 12 4.95 9.27 2.17
N ARG A 13 5.01 8.59 3.30
CA ARG A 13 6.30 8.20 3.92
C ARG A 13 7.09 7.27 3.00
N ILE A 14 6.41 6.28 2.39
CA ILE A 14 7.06 5.38 1.44
C ILE A 14 7.51 6.15 0.21
N ARG A 15 6.68 7.03 -0.33
CA ARG A 15 7.01 7.84 -1.51
C ARG A 15 8.24 8.70 -1.27
N ASN A 16 8.30 9.39 -0.14
CA ASN A 16 9.42 10.26 0.20
C ASN A 16 10.71 9.45 0.40
N ALA A 17 10.65 8.34 1.13
CA ALA A 17 11.81 7.47 1.32
C ALA A 17 12.31 6.89 0.01
N ASN A 18 11.39 6.48 -0.87
CA ASN A 18 11.71 5.94 -2.18
C ASN A 18 12.37 7.00 -3.08
N SER A 19 11.86 8.25 -3.05
CA SER A 19 12.44 9.36 -3.81
C SER A 19 13.84 9.71 -3.35
N ASN A 20 14.11 9.63 -2.05
CA ASN A 20 15.43 9.90 -1.47
C ASN A 20 16.33 8.67 -1.42
N LYS A 21 15.87 7.55 -2.00
CA LYS A 21 16.60 6.28 -2.06
C LYS A 21 17.05 5.77 -0.68
N HIS A 22 16.21 5.96 0.33
CA HIS A 22 16.45 5.39 1.65
C HIS A 22 16.25 3.87 1.61
N ASP A 23 17.02 3.13 2.40
CA ASP A 23 16.89 1.67 2.46
C ASP A 23 15.63 1.26 3.21
N THR A 24 15.27 2.00 4.26
CA THR A 24 14.12 1.67 5.10
C THR A 24 13.29 2.92 5.40
N VAL A 25 12.05 2.68 5.78
CA VAL A 25 11.16 3.72 6.29
C VAL A 25 10.33 3.15 7.43
N VAL A 26 10.09 3.96 8.46
CA VAL A 26 9.35 3.57 9.66
C VAL A 26 8.00 4.26 9.66
N ILE A 27 6.95 3.49 9.91
CA ILE A 27 5.55 3.93 9.81
C ILE A 27 4.81 3.47 11.07
N PRO A 28 3.94 4.32 11.67
CA PRO A 28 3.11 3.87 12.79
C PRO A 28 2.27 2.65 12.39
N GLN A 29 2.22 1.64 13.28
CA GLN A 29 1.56 0.38 12.97
C GLN A 29 0.05 0.45 13.13
N SER A 30 -0.66 -0.25 12.24
CA SER A 30 -2.07 -0.60 12.39
C SER A 30 -2.32 -1.89 11.61
N LYS A 31 -3.44 -2.55 11.88
CA LYS A 31 -3.80 -3.79 11.15
C LYS A 31 -3.91 -3.55 9.65
N THR A 32 -4.54 -2.44 9.25
CA THR A 32 -4.69 -2.07 7.84
C THR A 32 -3.34 -1.85 7.19
N LYS A 33 -2.45 -1.09 7.84
CA LYS A 33 -1.12 -0.81 7.28
C LYS A 33 -0.26 -2.07 7.19
N LEU A 34 -0.37 -2.99 8.16
CA LEU A 34 0.31 -4.28 8.08
C LEU A 34 -0.18 -5.10 6.88
N ALA A 35 -1.49 -5.12 6.65
CA ALA A 35 -2.07 -5.81 5.49
C ALA A 35 -1.58 -5.19 4.17
N ILE A 36 -1.48 -3.88 4.10
CA ILE A 36 -0.95 -3.19 2.92
C ILE A 36 0.53 -3.54 2.71
N ALA A 37 1.33 -3.53 3.78
CA ALA A 37 2.74 -3.90 3.69
C ALA A 37 2.92 -5.34 3.20
N GLU A 38 2.09 -6.27 3.67
CA GLU A 38 2.11 -7.66 3.22
C GLU A 38 1.83 -7.76 1.71
N ILE A 39 0.85 -7.02 1.22
CA ILE A 39 0.53 -6.95 -0.22
C ILE A 39 1.72 -6.42 -1.01
N LEU A 40 2.33 -5.34 -0.55
CA LEU A 40 3.48 -4.75 -1.25
C LEU A 40 4.65 -5.73 -1.32
N LYS A 41 4.86 -6.51 -0.27
CA LYS A 41 5.89 -7.55 -0.25
C LYS A 41 5.56 -8.68 -1.23
N GLU A 42 4.34 -9.21 -1.16
CA GLU A 42 3.91 -10.31 -2.04
C GLU A 42 3.95 -9.93 -3.51
N GLU A 43 3.62 -8.69 -3.84
CA GLU A 43 3.62 -8.19 -5.21
C GLU A 43 5.00 -7.72 -5.69
N GLY A 44 6.01 -7.80 -4.82
CA GLY A 44 7.39 -7.49 -5.19
C GLY A 44 7.75 -6.01 -5.22
N PHE A 45 6.95 -5.15 -4.59
CA PHE A 45 7.23 -3.72 -4.52
C PHE A 45 8.21 -3.35 -3.40
N ILE A 46 8.27 -4.15 -2.35
CA ILE A 46 9.22 -3.98 -1.24
C ILE A 46 9.93 -5.30 -0.97
N VAL A 47 11.08 -5.22 -0.31
CA VAL A 47 11.84 -6.43 0.06
C VAL A 47 11.16 -7.15 1.21
N ASP A 48 10.85 -6.42 2.29
CA ASP A 48 10.30 -7.00 3.51
C ASP A 48 9.75 -5.90 4.40
N TYR A 49 9.08 -6.31 5.46
CA TYR A 49 8.65 -5.42 6.54
C TYR A 49 8.71 -6.17 7.85
N LYS A 50 8.84 -5.44 8.95
CA LYS A 50 8.80 -6.04 10.29
C LYS A 50 8.23 -5.03 11.28
N THR A 51 7.68 -5.54 12.38
CA THR A 51 7.23 -4.71 13.49
C THR A 51 8.41 -4.42 14.40
N VAL A 52 8.59 -3.16 14.76
CA VAL A 52 9.62 -2.72 15.71
C VAL A 52 8.95 -1.90 16.81
N ASP A 53 9.49 -1.99 18.02
CA ASP A 53 9.02 -1.20 19.15
C ASP A 53 9.80 0.11 19.20
N SER A 54 9.10 1.21 19.51
CA SER A 54 9.72 2.52 19.69
C SER A 54 9.10 3.20 20.90
N GLU A 55 9.68 4.34 21.29
CA GLU A 55 9.12 5.16 22.36
C GLU A 55 7.71 5.66 22.04
N GLN A 56 7.36 5.72 20.77
CA GLN A 56 6.07 6.18 20.27
C GLN A 56 5.09 5.03 20.04
N GLY A 57 5.42 3.81 20.46
CA GLY A 57 4.62 2.61 20.27
C GLY A 57 5.16 1.70 19.20
N LYS A 58 4.31 0.80 18.70
CA LYS A 58 4.72 -0.14 17.66
C LYS A 58 4.76 0.53 16.30
N MET A 59 5.82 0.25 15.56
CA MET A 59 6.05 0.79 14.22
C MET A 59 6.26 -0.35 13.24
N ILE A 60 6.01 -0.09 11.96
CA ILE A 60 6.38 -0.98 10.87
C ILE A 60 7.64 -0.42 10.22
N GLU A 61 8.70 -1.23 10.16
CA GLU A 61 9.89 -0.88 9.40
C GLU A 61 9.80 -1.57 8.05
N VAL A 62 9.69 -0.79 6.99
CA VAL A 62 9.58 -1.28 5.62
C VAL A 62 10.96 -1.17 4.95
N THR A 63 11.43 -2.27 4.39
CA THR A 63 12.69 -2.30 3.62
C THR A 63 12.33 -2.11 2.16
N LEU A 64 12.75 -0.99 1.59
CA LEU A 64 12.44 -0.63 0.21
C LEU A 64 13.29 -1.44 -0.78
N LYS A 65 12.79 -1.53 -2.01
CA LYS A 65 13.41 -2.33 -3.04
C LYS A 65 13.88 -1.44 -4.20
N TYR A 66 15.08 -1.71 -4.65
CA TYR A 66 15.68 -1.00 -5.80
C TYR A 66 16.26 -2.02 -6.76
N GLY A 67 16.39 -1.63 -8.02
CA GLY A 67 17.03 -2.46 -9.04
C GLY A 67 18.56 -2.47 -8.90
N PRO A 68 19.25 -3.27 -9.77
CA PRO A 68 20.70 -3.43 -9.67
C PRO A 68 21.49 -2.14 -9.85
N ASN A 69 20.94 -1.15 -10.57
CA ASN A 69 21.58 0.14 -10.79
C ASN A 69 20.96 1.24 -9.92
N GLY A 70 20.27 0.87 -8.85
CA GLY A 70 19.61 1.80 -7.94
C GLY A 70 18.30 2.37 -8.45
N GLU A 71 17.76 1.85 -9.56
CA GLU A 71 16.49 2.30 -10.09
C GLU A 71 15.33 1.94 -9.15
N LYS A 72 14.35 2.81 -9.08
CA LYS A 72 13.20 2.64 -8.20
C LYS A 72 12.27 1.53 -8.71
N VAL A 73 11.89 0.60 -7.85
CA VAL A 73 10.91 -0.43 -8.17
C VAL A 73 9.50 0.17 -8.10
N ILE A 74 9.22 0.95 -7.06
CA ILE A 74 7.94 1.66 -6.95
C ILE A 74 8.03 2.93 -7.81
N GLN A 75 7.19 3.00 -8.85
CA GLN A 75 7.12 4.17 -9.73
C GLN A 75 6.07 5.17 -9.27
N GLY A 76 5.00 4.71 -8.65
CA GLY A 76 3.96 5.58 -8.16
C GLY A 76 3.11 4.95 -7.07
N LEU A 77 2.57 5.81 -6.22
CA LEU A 77 1.65 5.47 -5.13
C LEU A 77 0.56 6.55 -5.14
N LYS A 78 -0.69 6.15 -5.26
CA LYS A 78 -1.79 7.11 -5.31
C LYS A 78 -2.92 6.69 -4.37
N ARG A 79 -3.29 7.60 -3.46
CA ARG A 79 -4.47 7.42 -2.60
C ARG A 79 -5.72 7.66 -3.45
N ILE A 80 -6.66 6.73 -3.44
CA ILE A 80 -7.89 6.82 -4.23
C ILE A 80 -9.07 7.19 -3.33
N SER A 81 -9.49 6.28 -2.44
CA SER A 81 -10.55 6.57 -1.48
C SER A 81 -10.00 7.39 -0.33
N LYS A 82 -10.69 8.45 0.05
CA LYS A 82 -10.24 9.39 1.10
C LYS A 82 -11.35 9.53 2.14
N PRO A 83 -11.02 9.92 3.37
CA PRO A 83 -12.05 10.10 4.41
C PRO A 83 -13.19 11.02 3.98
N GLY A 84 -12.90 12.08 3.20
CA GLY A 84 -13.91 13.01 2.70
C GLY A 84 -14.60 12.60 1.40
N LEU A 85 -14.10 11.56 0.73
CA LEU A 85 -14.65 11.07 -0.53
C LEU A 85 -14.30 9.60 -0.70
N ARG A 86 -15.20 8.72 -0.24
CA ARG A 86 -15.00 7.28 -0.34
C ARG A 86 -15.30 6.79 -1.74
N ILE A 87 -14.45 5.92 -2.26
CA ILE A 87 -14.56 5.34 -3.60
C ILE A 87 -14.72 3.83 -3.46
N TYR A 88 -15.80 3.29 -4.03
CA TYR A 88 -16.11 1.86 -3.98
C TYR A 88 -16.21 1.32 -5.40
N SER A 89 -15.99 0.01 -5.55
CA SER A 89 -16.17 -0.68 -6.81
C SER A 89 -16.80 -2.04 -6.55
N ASN A 90 -17.69 -2.48 -7.45
CA ASN A 90 -18.17 -3.85 -7.42
C ASN A 90 -17.14 -4.77 -8.10
N ALA A 91 -17.34 -6.10 -7.99
CA ALA A 91 -16.39 -7.09 -8.51
C ALA A 91 -16.19 -6.99 -10.02
N GLU A 92 -17.23 -6.58 -10.76
CA GLU A 92 -17.18 -6.52 -12.22
C GLU A 92 -16.42 -5.31 -12.75
N GLN A 93 -16.35 -4.24 -11.95
CA GLN A 93 -15.78 -2.95 -12.36
C GLN A 93 -14.49 -2.59 -11.63
N LEU A 94 -13.84 -3.56 -11.01
CA LEU A 94 -12.57 -3.31 -10.30
C LEU A 94 -11.53 -2.72 -11.25
N PRO A 95 -10.84 -1.64 -10.81
CA PRO A 95 -9.87 -0.99 -11.67
C PRO A 95 -8.66 -1.85 -11.96
N LYS A 96 -8.08 -1.66 -13.14
CA LYS A 96 -6.76 -2.21 -13.49
C LYS A 96 -5.78 -1.05 -13.58
N VAL A 97 -4.66 -1.18 -12.89
CA VAL A 97 -3.62 -0.17 -12.88
C VAL A 97 -2.59 -0.51 -13.94
N LEU A 98 -2.37 0.40 -14.90
CA LEU A 98 -1.45 0.20 -16.02
C LEU A 98 -1.65 -1.15 -16.72
N ASN A 99 -2.91 -1.49 -17.05
CA ASN A 99 -3.28 -2.74 -17.71
C ASN A 99 -2.80 -3.99 -16.97
N GLY A 100 -2.75 -3.92 -15.64
CA GLY A 100 -2.35 -5.06 -14.80
C GLY A 100 -0.87 -5.09 -14.42
N LEU A 101 -0.08 -4.13 -14.86
CA LEU A 101 1.32 -4.00 -14.43
C LEU A 101 1.44 -3.49 -13.01
N GLY A 102 0.48 -2.66 -12.57
CA GLY A 102 0.36 -2.21 -11.21
C GLY A 102 -0.76 -2.95 -10.49
N ILE A 103 -1.03 -2.52 -9.26
CA ILE A 103 -2.11 -3.10 -8.43
C ILE A 103 -3.00 -2.00 -7.88
N ALA A 104 -4.26 -2.36 -7.64
CA ALA A 104 -5.16 -1.60 -6.77
C ALA A 104 -5.29 -2.37 -5.46
N ILE A 105 -5.27 -1.65 -4.35
CA ILE A 105 -5.46 -2.23 -3.02
C ILE A 105 -6.92 -2.01 -2.63
N ILE A 106 -7.62 -3.11 -2.36
CA ILE A 106 -9.07 -3.12 -2.13
C ILE A 106 -9.36 -3.57 -0.71
N SER A 107 -10.19 -2.81 0.00
CA SER A 107 -10.74 -3.22 1.30
C SER A 107 -12.08 -3.89 1.07
N SER A 108 -12.10 -5.21 1.19
CA SER A 108 -13.28 -6.04 0.91
C SER A 108 -13.78 -6.76 2.15
N SER A 109 -14.93 -7.45 2.01
CA SER A 109 -15.43 -8.32 3.06
C SER A 109 -14.50 -9.50 3.36
N LYS A 110 -13.61 -9.82 2.45
CA LYS A 110 -12.59 -10.87 2.61
C LYS A 110 -11.25 -10.32 3.09
N GLY A 111 -11.20 -9.06 3.51
CA GLY A 111 -9.99 -8.39 3.99
C GLY A 111 -9.39 -7.45 2.96
N ILE A 112 -8.19 -6.99 3.23
CA ILE A 112 -7.43 -6.13 2.33
C ILE A 112 -6.76 -7.02 1.28
N VAL A 113 -7.09 -6.82 0.02
CA VAL A 113 -6.62 -7.66 -1.09
C VAL A 113 -6.25 -6.79 -2.29
N THR A 114 -5.58 -7.40 -3.28
CA THR A 114 -5.34 -6.74 -4.57
C THR A 114 -6.60 -6.84 -5.44
N ASP A 115 -6.67 -5.99 -6.46
CA ASP A 115 -7.75 -6.08 -7.47
C ASP A 115 -7.79 -7.46 -8.12
N LYS A 116 -6.63 -8.06 -8.39
CA LYS A 116 -6.56 -9.41 -8.98
C LYS A 116 -7.21 -10.45 -8.06
N ASN A 117 -6.87 -10.43 -6.78
CA ASN A 117 -7.45 -11.38 -5.82
C ASN A 117 -8.94 -11.10 -5.58
N ALA A 118 -9.33 -9.84 -5.55
CA ALA A 118 -10.74 -9.46 -5.42
C ALA A 118 -11.57 -10.02 -6.60
N ARG A 119 -11.03 -9.96 -7.83
CA ARG A 119 -11.69 -10.55 -9.00
C ARG A 119 -11.84 -12.07 -8.86
N LYS A 120 -10.78 -12.74 -8.41
CA LYS A 120 -10.82 -14.20 -8.19
C LYS A 120 -11.85 -14.59 -7.13
N LEU A 121 -11.97 -13.78 -6.08
CA LEU A 121 -12.92 -14.02 -5.00
C LEU A 121 -14.34 -13.52 -5.35
N ASN A 122 -14.48 -12.82 -6.48
CA ASN A 122 -15.72 -12.19 -6.92
C ASN A 122 -16.29 -11.25 -5.85
N VAL A 123 -15.45 -10.41 -5.29
CA VAL A 123 -15.85 -9.41 -4.29
C VAL A 123 -15.43 -8.02 -4.74
N GLY A 124 -16.24 -7.03 -4.41
CA GLY A 124 -15.88 -5.63 -4.54
C GLY A 124 -15.47 -5.06 -3.20
N GLY A 125 -15.27 -3.76 -3.14
CA GLY A 125 -14.94 -3.08 -1.91
C GLY A 125 -14.49 -1.66 -2.12
N GLU A 126 -13.92 -1.09 -1.07
CA GLU A 126 -13.36 0.26 -1.11
C GLU A 126 -12.00 0.22 -1.81
N VAL A 127 -11.83 1.08 -2.81
CA VAL A 127 -10.57 1.20 -3.55
C VAL A 127 -9.66 2.13 -2.77
N LEU A 128 -8.71 1.56 -2.02
CA LEU A 128 -7.86 2.34 -1.12
C LEU A 128 -6.78 3.11 -1.86
N ALA A 129 -6.06 2.46 -2.75
CA ALA A 129 -4.88 3.05 -3.38
C ALA A 129 -4.49 2.30 -4.65
N TYR A 130 -3.69 2.97 -5.49
CA TYR A 130 -2.99 2.35 -6.61
C TYR A 130 -1.49 2.35 -6.33
N VAL A 131 -0.81 1.28 -6.74
CA VAL A 131 0.65 1.16 -6.67
C VAL A 131 1.15 0.59 -7.99
N TRP A 132 2.18 1.20 -8.53
CA TRP A 132 2.79 0.71 -9.77
C TRP A 132 4.28 1.01 -9.83
#